data_d40d28089dc6caeeae6fbe24a87ae70d
#
_entry.id   d40d28089dc6caeeae6fbe24a87ae70d
#
_cell.length_a   1.000
_cell.length_b   1.000
_cell.length_c   1.000
_cell.angle_alpha   90.00
_cell.angle_beta   90.00
_cell.angle_gamma   90.00
#
_symmetry.space_group_name_H-M   'P 1'
#
loop_
_entity.id
_entity.type
_entity.pdbx_description
1 polymer ?
#
loop_
_entity_poly.entity_id
_entity_poly.type
_entity_poly.pdbx_seq_one_letter_code
_entity_poly.pdbx_strand_id
1 'polypeptide(L)'
;HGTLMSEATMKLMVKHDAYLVPTITAGKEVSEKAKIKGYYPAIIVPKALNIGPKIQGTFGRAYKNGVGIAFGTDAGVFKHGDNGKEFGFMVEAGMPAMETIQSATITNAKILNMENEVGQLKEGFFADIIAVNDDPTKKINTMENVVFVMKEGKVYKE
;
A
#
# COMPACT_ATOMS: atom_id res chain seq x y z
N HIS A 1 -2.92 -8.49 5.08
CA HIS A 1 -4.13 -8.14 4.30
C HIS A 1 -5.28 -7.62 5.17
N GLY A 2 -5.59 -8.27 6.30
CA GLY A 2 -6.62 -7.81 7.24
C GLY A 2 -8.05 -7.76 6.69
N THR A 3 -8.34 -8.43 5.58
CA THR A 3 -9.58 -8.26 4.77
C THR A 3 -10.89 -8.38 5.57
N LEU A 4 -10.93 -9.25 6.57
CA LEU A 4 -12.11 -9.52 7.39
C LEU A 4 -11.90 -9.14 8.87
N MET A 5 -10.96 -8.23 9.14
CA MET A 5 -10.61 -7.83 10.50
C MET A 5 -11.78 -7.15 11.20
N SER A 6 -12.07 -7.62 12.44
CA SER A 6 -13.10 -7.07 13.30
C SER A 6 -12.60 -5.82 14.05
N GLU A 7 -13.53 -5.02 14.56
CA GLU A 7 -13.17 -3.88 15.42
C GLU A 7 -12.45 -4.31 16.71
N ALA A 8 -12.82 -5.47 17.27
CA ALA A 8 -12.11 -6.02 18.43
C ALA A 8 -10.63 -6.30 18.10
N THR A 9 -10.35 -6.87 16.91
CA THR A 9 -8.98 -7.07 16.44
C THR A 9 -8.26 -5.74 16.22
N MET A 10 -8.93 -4.72 15.64
CA MET A 10 -8.35 -3.38 15.47
C MET A 10 -7.91 -2.78 16.80
N LYS A 11 -8.77 -2.86 17.85
CA LYS A 11 -8.43 -2.41 19.20
C LYS A 11 -7.22 -3.14 19.80
N LEU A 12 -7.10 -4.45 19.56
CA LEU A 12 -5.93 -5.21 19.98
C LEU A 12 -4.66 -4.79 19.22
N MET A 13 -4.75 -4.53 17.91
CA MET A 13 -3.62 -4.03 17.12
C MET A 13 -3.13 -2.69 17.67
N VAL A 14 -4.03 -1.74 17.94
CA VAL A 14 -3.68 -0.46 18.55
C VAL A 14 -3.02 -0.66 19.91
N LYS A 15 -3.60 -1.50 20.78
CA LYS A 15 -3.07 -1.79 22.12
C LYS A 15 -1.64 -2.36 22.10
N HIS A 16 -1.30 -3.10 21.05
CA HIS A 16 -0.01 -3.80 20.92
C HIS A 16 0.91 -3.16 19.88
N ASP A 17 0.63 -1.92 19.43
CA ASP A 17 1.42 -1.20 18.41
C ASP A 17 1.67 -2.03 17.14
N ALA A 18 0.69 -2.87 16.77
CA ALA A 18 0.79 -3.72 15.59
C ALA A 18 0.36 -2.96 14.33
N TYR A 19 1.01 -3.26 13.22
CA TYR A 19 0.76 -2.60 11.94
C TYR A 19 -0.07 -3.46 11.00
N LEU A 20 -0.94 -2.82 10.23
CA LEU A 20 -1.66 -3.40 9.09
C LEU A 20 -0.92 -3.08 7.80
N VAL A 21 -0.57 -4.11 7.02
CA VAL A 21 -0.13 -3.99 5.62
C VAL A 21 -1.32 -4.37 4.74
N PRO A 22 -2.04 -3.41 4.11
CA PRO A 22 -3.38 -3.65 3.57
C PRO A 22 -3.41 -4.46 2.28
N THR A 23 -2.49 -4.23 1.35
CA THR A 23 -2.41 -4.92 0.04
C THR A 23 -3.72 -4.85 -0.75
N ILE A 24 -4.31 -3.65 -0.83
CA ILE A 24 -5.61 -3.41 -1.47
C ILE A 24 -5.55 -3.74 -2.96
N THR A 25 -4.43 -3.40 -3.61
CA THR A 25 -4.19 -3.67 -5.04
C THR A 25 -4.36 -5.14 -5.37
N ALA A 26 -3.79 -6.04 -4.57
CA ALA A 26 -3.95 -7.48 -4.75
C ALA A 26 -5.41 -7.92 -4.64
N GLY A 27 -6.13 -7.42 -3.64
CA GLY A 27 -7.56 -7.74 -3.46
C GLY A 27 -8.44 -7.20 -4.59
N LYS A 28 -8.18 -5.98 -5.07
CA LYS A 28 -8.90 -5.39 -6.21
C LYS A 28 -8.66 -6.18 -7.50
N GLU A 29 -7.41 -6.55 -7.77
CA GLU A 29 -7.06 -7.33 -8.96
C GLU A 29 -7.75 -8.71 -8.96
N VAL A 30 -7.79 -9.38 -7.81
CA VAL A 30 -8.55 -10.64 -7.67
C VAL A 30 -10.03 -10.42 -8.04
N SER A 31 -10.64 -9.32 -7.60
CA SER A 31 -12.04 -9.00 -7.93
C SER A 31 -12.23 -8.70 -9.43
N GLU A 32 -11.31 -7.96 -10.06
CA GLU A 32 -11.38 -7.67 -11.50
C GLU A 32 -11.22 -8.96 -12.35
N LYS A 33 -10.26 -9.81 -12.01
CA LYS A 33 -10.08 -11.11 -12.70
C LYS A 33 -11.28 -12.04 -12.54
N ALA A 34 -12.02 -11.95 -11.44
CA ALA A 34 -13.22 -12.73 -11.23
C ALA A 34 -14.38 -12.36 -12.17
N LYS A 35 -14.33 -11.18 -12.80
CA LYS A 35 -15.31 -10.76 -13.83
C LYS A 35 -15.05 -11.43 -15.18
N ILE A 36 -13.85 -11.96 -15.39
CA ILE A 36 -13.45 -12.62 -16.63
C ILE A 36 -13.99 -14.05 -16.61
N LYS A 37 -14.90 -14.35 -17.56
CA LYS A 37 -15.51 -15.69 -17.66
C LYS A 37 -14.44 -16.79 -17.81
N GLY A 38 -14.46 -17.76 -16.90
CA GLY A 38 -13.54 -18.90 -16.95
C GLY A 38 -12.15 -18.65 -16.35
N TYR A 39 -11.85 -17.45 -15.87
CA TYR A 39 -10.56 -17.17 -15.20
C TYR A 39 -10.42 -17.94 -13.89
N TYR A 40 -11.44 -17.92 -13.07
CA TYR A 40 -11.54 -18.74 -11.85
C TYR A 40 -12.58 -19.83 -11.98
N PRO A 41 -12.45 -20.96 -11.25
CA PRO A 41 -13.53 -21.94 -11.09
C PRO A 41 -14.80 -21.26 -10.57
N ALA A 42 -15.98 -21.69 -11.04
CA ALA A 42 -17.26 -21.05 -10.71
C ALA A 42 -17.53 -20.92 -9.21
N ILE A 43 -17.07 -21.89 -8.41
CA ILE A 43 -17.22 -21.88 -6.95
C ILE A 43 -16.40 -20.77 -6.27
N ILE A 44 -15.31 -20.29 -6.90
CA ILE A 44 -14.44 -19.24 -6.36
C ILE A 44 -14.95 -17.83 -6.71
N VAL A 45 -15.62 -17.69 -7.86
CA VAL A 45 -16.05 -16.38 -8.41
C VAL A 45 -16.81 -15.52 -7.39
N PRO A 46 -17.83 -15.99 -6.67
CA PRO A 46 -18.58 -15.16 -5.73
C PRO A 46 -17.71 -14.59 -4.59
N LYS A 47 -16.76 -15.38 -4.10
CA LYS A 47 -15.80 -14.94 -3.07
C LYS A 47 -14.82 -13.92 -3.63
N ALA A 48 -14.25 -14.19 -4.80
CA ALA A 48 -13.28 -13.32 -5.46
C ALA A 48 -13.87 -11.95 -5.80
N LEU A 49 -15.11 -11.87 -6.32
CA LEU A 49 -15.80 -10.61 -6.62
C LEU A 49 -15.96 -9.70 -5.40
N ASN A 50 -16.05 -10.27 -4.20
CA ASN A 50 -16.28 -9.50 -2.98
C ASN A 50 -15.00 -9.09 -2.24
N ILE A 51 -13.82 -9.60 -2.64
CA ILE A 51 -12.61 -9.40 -1.84
C ILE A 51 -12.08 -7.95 -1.93
N GLY A 52 -12.08 -7.35 -3.12
CA GLY A 52 -11.57 -5.99 -3.35
C GLY A 52 -12.30 -4.93 -2.52
N PRO A 53 -13.64 -4.81 -2.60
CA PRO A 53 -14.40 -3.88 -1.76
C PRO A 53 -14.22 -4.13 -0.26
N LYS A 54 -14.14 -5.40 0.17
CA LYS A 54 -13.96 -5.75 1.58
C LYS A 54 -12.60 -5.34 2.13
N ILE A 55 -11.52 -5.61 1.39
CA ILE A 55 -10.17 -5.28 1.85
C ILE A 55 -9.98 -3.77 1.98
N GLN A 56 -10.43 -2.99 0.99
CA GLN A 56 -10.36 -1.54 1.03
C GLN A 56 -11.25 -0.94 2.13
N GLY A 57 -12.48 -1.44 2.29
CA GLY A 57 -13.37 -0.98 3.36
C GLY A 57 -12.85 -1.33 4.75
N THR A 58 -12.21 -2.49 4.94
CA THR A 58 -11.59 -2.86 6.21
C THR A 58 -10.37 -2.00 6.50
N PHE A 59 -9.54 -1.70 5.51
CA PHE A 59 -8.43 -0.76 5.65
C PHE A 59 -8.92 0.62 6.13
N GLY A 60 -9.94 1.21 5.48
CA GLY A 60 -10.47 2.52 5.89
C GLY A 60 -11.01 2.53 7.33
N ARG A 61 -11.65 1.43 7.78
CA ARG A 61 -12.05 1.29 9.18
C ARG A 61 -10.86 1.16 10.12
N ALA A 62 -9.86 0.36 9.77
CA ALA A 62 -8.65 0.17 10.57
C ALA A 62 -7.91 1.49 10.77
N TYR A 63 -7.70 2.25 9.70
CA TYR A 63 -7.09 3.58 9.75
C TYR A 63 -7.86 4.51 10.68
N LYS A 64 -9.20 4.62 10.53
CA LYS A 64 -10.07 5.46 11.39
C LYS A 64 -10.05 5.04 12.87
N ASN A 65 -9.82 3.77 13.15
CA ASN A 65 -9.68 3.25 14.52
C ASN A 65 -8.27 3.39 15.08
N GLY A 66 -7.34 4.05 14.37
CA GLY A 66 -5.99 4.34 14.83
C GLY A 66 -5.01 3.17 14.73
N VAL A 67 -5.32 2.15 13.94
CA VAL A 67 -4.37 1.06 13.66
C VAL A 67 -3.19 1.61 12.88
N GLY A 68 -1.97 1.32 13.30
CA GLY A 68 -0.76 1.66 12.57
C GLY A 68 -0.78 1.08 11.15
N ILE A 69 -0.47 1.88 10.14
CA ILE A 69 -0.48 1.46 8.74
C ILE A 69 0.94 1.41 8.21
N ALA A 70 1.28 0.29 7.58
CA ALA A 70 2.50 0.10 6.81
C ALA A 70 2.16 -0.19 5.35
N PHE A 71 2.97 0.32 4.43
CA PHE A 71 2.74 0.14 3.00
C PHE A 71 3.27 -1.22 2.52
N GLY A 72 2.48 -1.90 1.71
CA GLY A 72 2.88 -3.12 1.01
C GLY A 72 1.79 -3.53 0.04
N THR A 73 2.14 -4.22 -1.04
CA THR A 73 1.26 -4.46 -2.19
C THR A 73 0.98 -5.93 -2.49
N ASP A 74 1.81 -6.85 -1.97
CA ASP A 74 1.72 -8.30 -2.26
C ASP A 74 1.68 -8.59 -3.78
N ALA A 75 2.63 -7.98 -4.51
CA ALA A 75 2.71 -8.16 -5.95
C ALA A 75 3.01 -9.61 -6.32
N GLY A 76 2.08 -10.24 -7.02
CA GLY A 76 2.11 -11.66 -7.42
C GLY A 76 0.85 -12.02 -8.19
N VAL A 77 -0.27 -11.40 -7.84
CA VAL A 77 -1.56 -11.59 -8.54
C VAL A 77 -1.84 -10.50 -9.57
N PHE A 78 -1.06 -9.42 -9.56
CA PHE A 78 -1.12 -8.33 -10.54
C PHE A 78 0.26 -8.07 -11.14
N LYS A 79 0.31 -7.21 -12.16
CA LYS A 79 1.54 -6.91 -12.91
C LYS A 79 2.53 -6.12 -12.04
N HIS A 80 3.80 -6.53 -12.02
CA HIS A 80 4.88 -5.72 -11.45
C HIS A 80 4.95 -4.36 -12.16
N GLY A 81 5.08 -3.29 -11.38
CA GLY A 81 4.97 -1.91 -11.84
C GLY A 81 3.63 -1.26 -11.46
N ASP A 82 2.57 -2.03 -11.27
CA ASP A 82 1.26 -1.53 -10.80
C ASP A 82 1.22 -1.28 -9.27
N ASN A 83 2.32 -1.47 -8.57
CA ASN A 83 2.46 -1.28 -7.13
C ASN A 83 2.07 0.14 -6.69
N GLY A 84 2.29 1.14 -7.54
CA GLY A 84 1.93 2.54 -7.27
C GLY A 84 0.43 2.78 -7.08
N LYS A 85 -0.43 1.89 -7.58
CA LYS A 85 -1.90 1.97 -7.40
C LYS A 85 -2.33 1.88 -5.93
N GLU A 86 -1.53 1.21 -5.09
CA GLU A 86 -1.81 1.08 -3.66
C GLU A 86 -1.95 2.45 -2.99
N PHE A 87 -1.11 3.43 -3.35
CA PHE A 87 -1.21 4.79 -2.83
C PHE A 87 -2.59 5.40 -3.09
N GLY A 88 -3.09 5.31 -4.32
CA GLY A 88 -4.41 5.81 -4.70
C GLY A 88 -5.52 5.13 -3.90
N PHE A 89 -5.49 3.81 -3.78
CA PHE A 89 -6.52 3.05 -3.06
C PHE A 89 -6.54 3.34 -1.56
N MET A 90 -5.39 3.60 -0.95
CA MET A 90 -5.30 4.01 0.45
C MET A 90 -5.91 5.39 0.67
N VAL A 91 -5.63 6.35 -0.23
CA VAL A 91 -6.21 7.70 -0.19
C VAL A 91 -7.72 7.66 -0.43
N GLU A 92 -8.21 6.90 -1.41
CA GLU A 92 -9.64 6.67 -1.65
C GLU A 92 -10.36 6.14 -0.40
N ALA A 93 -9.69 5.31 0.40
CA ALA A 93 -10.24 4.75 1.64
C ALA A 93 -10.17 5.72 2.84
N GLY A 94 -9.62 6.93 2.64
CA GLY A 94 -9.65 8.04 3.60
C GLY A 94 -8.35 8.33 4.34
N MET A 95 -7.23 7.72 3.96
CA MET A 95 -5.90 8.06 4.50
C MET A 95 -5.33 9.28 3.76
N PRO A 96 -4.85 10.34 4.44
CA PRO A 96 -4.24 11.50 3.78
C PRO A 96 -3.03 11.10 2.91
N ALA A 97 -2.85 11.80 1.78
CA ALA A 97 -1.79 11.49 0.83
C ALA A 97 -0.38 11.50 1.47
N MET A 98 -0.08 12.50 2.31
CA MET A 98 1.19 12.57 3.01
C MET A 98 1.40 11.38 3.95
N GLU A 99 0.38 11.01 4.73
CA GLU A 99 0.48 9.85 5.64
C GLU A 99 0.63 8.54 4.85
N THR A 100 -0.02 8.43 3.69
CA THR A 100 0.14 7.30 2.78
C THR A 100 1.59 7.19 2.27
N ILE A 101 2.22 8.32 1.90
CA ILE A 101 3.65 8.35 1.53
C ILE A 101 4.53 7.98 2.72
N GLN A 102 4.23 8.51 3.91
CA GLN A 102 4.97 8.19 5.13
C GLN A 102 4.87 6.71 5.49
N SER A 103 3.73 6.04 5.23
CA SER A 103 3.58 4.60 5.46
C SER A 103 4.54 3.77 4.61
N ALA A 104 4.89 4.24 3.41
CA ALA A 104 5.82 3.59 2.48
C ALA A 104 7.30 3.95 2.74
N THR A 105 7.56 4.95 3.56
CA THR A 105 8.91 5.49 3.81
C THR A 105 9.29 5.36 5.28
N ILE A 106 9.08 6.39 6.08
CA ILE A 106 9.52 6.43 7.48
C ILE A 106 8.88 5.36 8.37
N THR A 107 7.62 5.03 8.14
CA THR A 107 6.94 3.99 8.92
C THR A 107 7.50 2.61 8.59
N ASN A 108 7.68 2.30 7.30
CA ASN A 108 8.28 1.04 6.87
C ASN A 108 9.74 0.93 7.33
N ALA A 109 10.53 2.02 7.26
CA ALA A 109 11.89 2.06 7.78
C ALA A 109 11.93 1.68 9.27
N LYS A 110 11.03 2.24 10.09
CA LYS A 110 10.90 1.91 11.51
C LYS A 110 10.57 0.42 11.74
N ILE A 111 9.61 -0.13 10.98
CA ILE A 111 9.20 -1.54 11.12
C ILE A 111 10.34 -2.49 10.75
N LEU A 112 11.18 -2.09 9.80
CA LEU A 112 12.35 -2.85 9.36
C LEU A 112 13.58 -2.64 10.25
N ASN A 113 13.51 -1.80 11.29
CA ASN A 113 14.63 -1.35 12.12
C ASN A 113 15.75 -0.67 11.30
N MET A 114 15.36 0.08 10.26
CA MET A 114 16.24 0.83 9.35
C MET A 114 15.96 2.35 9.36
N GLU A 115 15.32 2.86 10.40
CA GLU A 115 14.91 4.28 10.52
C GLU A 115 16.07 5.27 10.53
N ASN A 116 17.29 4.79 10.74
CA ASN A 116 18.52 5.60 10.70
C ASN A 116 19.29 5.47 9.38
N GLU A 117 18.76 4.74 8.41
CA GLU A 117 19.43 4.42 7.15
C GLU A 117 18.62 4.80 5.91
N VAL A 118 17.28 4.60 5.97
CA VAL A 118 16.39 4.76 4.81
C VAL A 118 15.08 5.50 5.19
N GLY A 119 14.25 5.79 4.19
CA GLY A 119 12.91 6.35 4.38
C GLY A 119 12.87 7.88 4.46
N GLN A 120 14.01 8.56 4.38
CA GLN A 120 14.11 10.02 4.42
C GLN A 120 15.21 10.52 3.47
N LEU A 121 15.02 11.73 2.93
CA LEU A 121 16.08 12.49 2.26
C LEU A 121 16.86 13.26 3.32
N LYS A 122 17.91 12.63 3.85
CA LYS A 122 18.72 13.17 4.94
C LYS A 122 20.19 12.80 4.76
N GLU A 123 21.09 13.70 5.15
CA GLU A 123 22.53 13.43 5.16
C GLU A 123 22.85 12.19 6.01
N GLY A 124 23.70 11.30 5.49
CA GLY A 124 24.07 10.05 6.12
C GLY A 124 23.14 8.88 5.83
N PHE A 125 21.99 9.10 5.16
CA PHE A 125 21.08 8.05 4.73
C PHE A 125 21.45 7.49 3.36
N PHE A 126 21.04 6.27 3.06
CA PHE A 126 21.15 5.74 1.70
C PHE A 126 20.41 6.64 0.72
N ALA A 127 21.05 6.90 -0.43
CA ALA A 127 20.46 7.67 -1.50
C ALA A 127 19.49 6.79 -2.33
N ASP A 128 18.38 6.41 -1.68
CA ASP A 128 17.26 5.68 -2.27
C ASP A 128 16.16 6.70 -2.58
N ILE A 129 16.09 7.13 -3.84
CA ILE A 129 15.29 8.28 -4.26
C ILE A 129 14.44 7.91 -5.47
N ILE A 130 13.17 8.29 -5.43
CA ILE A 130 12.31 8.32 -6.61
C ILE A 130 11.85 9.74 -6.87
N ALA A 131 11.56 10.07 -8.15
CA ALA A 131 10.89 11.32 -8.50
C ALA A 131 9.67 11.05 -9.37
N VAL A 132 8.67 11.91 -9.25
CA VAL A 132 7.42 11.93 -10.01
C VAL A 132 7.19 13.33 -10.57
N ASN A 133 6.37 13.47 -11.61
CA ASN A 133 6.20 14.74 -12.33
C ASN A 133 5.35 15.78 -11.59
N ASP A 134 4.41 15.34 -10.73
CA ASP A 134 3.49 16.22 -10.01
C ASP A 134 3.72 16.12 -8.49
N ASP A 135 3.13 17.03 -7.73
CA ASP A 135 3.10 17.00 -6.28
C ASP A 135 2.21 15.84 -5.78
N PRO A 136 2.78 14.75 -5.23
CA PRO A 136 2.01 13.57 -4.82
C PRO A 136 1.11 13.85 -3.60
N THR A 137 1.32 14.94 -2.87
CA THR A 137 0.44 15.32 -1.77
C THR A 137 -0.89 15.89 -2.25
N LYS A 138 -0.92 16.38 -3.49
CA LYS A 138 -2.14 16.92 -4.14
C LYS A 138 -2.72 15.93 -5.14
N LYS A 139 -1.88 15.11 -5.79
CA LYS A 139 -2.26 14.18 -6.84
C LYS A 139 -1.54 12.86 -6.63
N ILE A 140 -2.06 12.05 -5.69
CA ILE A 140 -1.39 10.83 -5.26
C ILE A 140 -1.14 9.83 -6.40
N ASN A 141 -2.01 9.78 -7.41
CA ASN A 141 -1.87 8.86 -8.54
C ASN A 141 -0.62 9.12 -9.41
N THR A 142 0.08 10.26 -9.22
CA THR A 142 1.39 10.46 -9.86
C THR A 142 2.42 9.41 -9.40
N MET A 143 2.21 8.76 -8.24
CA MET A 143 3.03 7.65 -7.75
C MET A 143 2.97 6.40 -8.63
N GLU A 144 2.01 6.30 -9.54
CA GLU A 144 1.94 5.25 -10.55
C GLU A 144 2.94 5.46 -11.71
N ASN A 145 3.47 6.69 -11.85
CA ASN A 145 4.33 7.09 -12.96
C ASN A 145 5.65 7.68 -12.44
N VAL A 146 6.45 6.84 -11.78
CA VAL A 146 7.80 7.21 -11.33
C VAL A 146 8.69 7.46 -12.55
N VAL A 147 9.30 8.65 -12.62
CA VAL A 147 10.15 9.07 -13.75
C VAL A 147 11.64 8.92 -13.45
N PHE A 148 12.03 8.91 -12.19
CA PHE A 148 13.41 8.74 -11.76
C PHE A 148 13.51 7.71 -10.65
N VAL A 149 14.52 6.84 -10.70
CA VAL A 149 14.81 5.85 -9.65
C VAL A 149 16.31 5.81 -9.38
N MET A 150 16.68 6.04 -8.14
CA MET A 150 18.04 5.86 -7.63
C MET A 150 18.01 4.91 -6.43
N LYS A 151 18.98 4.01 -6.33
CA LYS A 151 19.21 3.14 -5.19
C LYS A 151 20.69 3.16 -4.80
N GLU A 152 20.97 3.46 -3.54
CA GLU A 152 22.35 3.56 -3.00
C GLU A 152 23.23 4.48 -3.85
N GLY A 153 22.67 5.59 -4.35
CA GLY A 153 23.36 6.56 -5.20
C GLY A 153 23.53 6.14 -6.68
N LYS A 154 23.10 4.93 -7.06
CA LYS A 154 23.11 4.47 -8.45
C LYS A 154 21.77 4.73 -9.12
N VAL A 155 21.79 5.42 -10.26
CA VAL A 155 20.59 5.68 -11.08
C VAL A 155 20.22 4.43 -11.88
N TYR A 156 18.95 4.06 -11.85
CA TYR A 156 18.37 2.93 -12.58
C TYR A 156 17.33 3.37 -13.61
N LYS A 157 16.76 4.56 -13.44
CA LYS A 157 15.80 5.18 -14.37
C LYS A 157 15.93 6.69 -14.31
N GLU A 158 15.92 7.32 -15.49
CA GLU A 158 15.90 8.77 -15.72
C GLU A 158 15.13 9.13 -16.99
#